data_c48911da96e57a3903377dfe8fc20b3f
#
_entry.id   c48911da96e57a3903377dfe8fc20b3f
#
_cell.length_a   1.000
_cell.length_b   1.000
_cell.length_c   1.000
_cell.angle_alpha   90.00
_cell.angle_beta   90.00
_cell.angle_gamma   90.00
#
_symmetry.space_group_name_H-M   'P 1'
#
loop_
_entity.id
_entity.type
_entity.pdbx_description
1 polymer ?
#
loop_
_entity_poly.entity_id
_entity_poly.type
_entity_poly.pdbx_seq_one_letter_code
_entity_poly.pdbx_strand_id
1 'polypeptide(L)'
;DVYKRQVGAGMTAITAGRYADEDFLETAKEIFSALGKAAVVSERQLDEMGALSGAGPGYVFVIIDALADAGVRAGLPRKLAVEAAAQTLYGAAKMVLETGKHPAELRDGVTSPGGTTIAGIHAMEARGIRAALMDAVMAALAKSDEMGRK
;
A
#
# COMPACT_ATOMS: atom_id res chain seq x y z
N ASP A 1 -10.24 -0.86 7.55
CA ASP A 1 -9.51 -1.97 6.92
C ASP A 1 -10.15 -3.30 7.26
N VAL A 2 -10.63 -4.03 6.26
CA VAL A 2 -11.33 -5.32 6.48
C VAL A 2 -10.42 -6.52 6.19
N TYR A 3 -9.57 -6.43 5.19
CA TYR A 3 -8.80 -7.58 4.69
C TYR A 3 -7.42 -7.71 5.31
N LYS A 4 -6.63 -6.64 5.39
CA LYS A 4 -5.25 -6.68 5.89
C LYS A 4 -5.18 -7.04 7.38
N ARG A 5 -6.15 -6.63 8.18
CA ARG A 5 -6.24 -7.00 9.60
C ARG A 5 -6.44 -8.50 9.84
N GLN A 6 -7.03 -9.23 8.87
CA GLN A 6 -7.22 -10.68 8.99
C GLN A 6 -5.89 -11.44 9.04
N VAL A 7 -4.83 -10.85 8.52
CA VAL A 7 -3.47 -11.40 8.51
C VAL A 7 -2.51 -10.60 9.41
N GLY A 8 -3.04 -9.79 10.34
CA GLY A 8 -2.23 -8.99 11.26
C GLY A 8 -1.45 -7.83 10.61
N ALA A 9 -1.83 -7.41 9.41
CA ALA A 9 -1.17 -6.36 8.64
C ALA A 9 -2.09 -5.17 8.34
N GLY A 10 -3.03 -4.87 9.25
CA GLY A 10 -3.92 -3.74 9.15
C GLY A 10 -3.18 -2.40 9.19
N MET A 11 -3.80 -1.36 8.63
CA MET A 11 -3.42 0.03 8.85
C MET A 11 -4.68 0.79 9.27
N THR A 12 -4.76 1.17 10.54
CA THR A 12 -5.94 1.82 11.11
C THR A 12 -5.66 3.29 11.36
N ALA A 13 -6.49 4.15 10.80
CA ALA A 13 -6.51 5.57 11.11
C ALA A 13 -7.57 5.84 12.20
N ILE A 14 -7.21 6.61 13.21
CA ILE A 14 -8.06 6.93 14.36
C ILE A 14 -8.10 8.46 14.50
N THR A 15 -9.29 9.01 14.71
CA THR A 15 -9.45 10.42 15.07
C THR A 15 -10.36 10.56 16.28
N ALA A 16 -10.14 11.61 17.07
CA ALA A 16 -11.01 11.91 18.20
C ALA A 16 -12.36 12.43 17.70
N GLY A 17 -13.44 11.78 18.12
CA GLY A 17 -14.78 12.37 18.01
C GLY A 17 -14.97 13.49 19.03
N ARG A 18 -16.11 14.20 18.94
CA ARG A 18 -16.41 15.41 19.74
C ARG A 18 -16.29 15.20 21.27
N TYR A 19 -16.49 13.98 21.75
CA TYR A 19 -16.52 13.65 23.17
C TYR A 19 -15.41 12.67 23.58
N ALA A 20 -14.48 12.34 22.67
CA ALA A 20 -13.35 11.48 22.98
C ALA A 20 -12.21 12.31 23.59
N ASP A 21 -11.65 11.83 24.67
CA ASP A 21 -10.45 12.36 25.30
C ASP A 21 -9.18 11.57 24.84
N GLU A 22 -8.04 11.96 25.37
CA GLU A 22 -6.75 11.32 25.04
C GLU A 22 -6.71 9.85 25.48
N ASP A 23 -7.32 9.49 26.61
CA ASP A 23 -7.33 8.12 27.12
C ASP A 23 -8.12 7.18 26.20
N PHE A 24 -9.21 7.66 25.60
CA PHE A 24 -9.94 6.89 24.57
C PHE A 24 -9.11 6.68 23.31
N LEU A 25 -8.35 7.69 22.88
CA LEU A 25 -7.48 7.56 21.71
C LEU A 25 -6.35 6.56 21.93
N GLU A 26 -5.69 6.61 23.09
CA GLU A 26 -4.63 5.66 23.41
C GLU A 26 -5.19 4.24 23.54
N THR A 27 -6.33 4.05 24.17
CA THR A 27 -6.99 2.74 24.28
C THR A 27 -7.36 2.20 22.88
N ALA A 28 -7.94 3.02 22.01
CA ALA A 28 -8.26 2.62 20.65
C ALA A 28 -7.01 2.26 19.86
N LYS A 29 -5.95 3.06 19.99
CA LYS A 29 -4.67 2.79 19.33
C LYS A 29 -4.04 1.48 19.79
N GLU A 30 -4.10 1.18 21.09
CA GLU A 30 -3.61 -0.09 21.64
C GLU A 30 -4.38 -1.28 21.06
N ILE A 31 -5.71 -1.23 21.07
CA ILE A 31 -6.57 -2.29 20.52
C ILE A 31 -6.25 -2.54 19.04
N PHE A 32 -6.20 -1.49 18.21
CA PHE A 32 -5.96 -1.64 16.78
C PHE A 32 -4.51 -1.99 16.43
N SER A 33 -3.55 -1.66 17.30
CA SER A 33 -2.15 -2.06 17.13
C SER A 33 -1.94 -3.57 17.23
N ALA A 34 -2.84 -4.29 17.88
CA ALA A 34 -2.85 -5.75 17.89
C ALA A 34 -3.18 -6.38 16.51
N LEU A 35 -3.79 -5.60 15.61
CA LEU A 35 -4.21 -6.04 14.27
C LEU A 35 -3.33 -5.50 13.14
N GLY A 36 -2.26 -4.78 13.48
CA GLY A 36 -1.36 -4.14 12.52
C GLY A 36 -0.80 -2.82 13.05
N LYS A 37 -0.81 -1.77 12.24
CA LYS A 37 -0.41 -0.42 12.67
C LYS A 37 -1.63 0.46 12.86
N ALA A 38 -1.58 1.31 13.88
CA ALA A 38 -2.58 2.34 14.15
C ALA A 38 -1.92 3.73 14.18
N ALA A 39 -2.58 4.72 13.61
CA ALA A 39 -2.13 6.10 13.59
C ALA A 39 -3.28 7.04 14.01
N VAL A 40 -3.00 7.98 14.90
CA VAL A 40 -3.92 9.06 15.20
C VAL A 40 -3.75 10.14 14.14
N VAL A 41 -4.84 10.54 13.53
CA VAL A 41 -4.89 11.47 12.40
C VAL A 41 -5.99 12.51 12.59
N SER A 42 -5.97 13.57 11.80
CA SER A 42 -7.08 14.52 11.77
C SER A 42 -8.29 13.95 11.02
N GLU A 43 -9.48 14.51 11.24
CA GLU A 43 -10.72 14.14 10.55
C GLU A 43 -10.56 14.13 9.02
N ARG A 44 -9.94 15.17 8.47
CA ARG A 44 -9.63 15.24 7.03
C ARG A 44 -8.75 14.10 6.55
N GLN A 45 -7.76 13.72 7.33
CA GLN A 45 -6.82 12.64 6.98
C GLN A 45 -7.46 11.25 7.03
N LEU A 46 -8.64 11.07 7.65
CA LEU A 46 -9.37 9.81 7.59
C LEU A 46 -9.76 9.44 6.16
N ASP A 47 -10.28 10.39 5.39
CA ASP A 47 -10.68 10.16 3.99
C ASP A 47 -9.45 9.91 3.11
N GLU A 48 -8.39 10.70 3.30
CA GLU A 48 -7.11 10.54 2.61
C GLU A 48 -6.51 9.14 2.89
N MET A 49 -6.53 8.68 4.14
CA MET A 49 -6.10 7.33 4.53
C MET A 49 -7.04 6.25 3.99
N GLY A 50 -8.32 6.51 3.92
CA GLY A 50 -9.31 5.64 3.30
C GLY A 50 -9.00 5.38 1.83
N ALA A 51 -8.73 6.43 1.06
CA ALA A 51 -8.36 6.34 -0.34
C ALA A 51 -7.00 5.64 -0.57
N LEU A 52 -5.99 5.95 0.27
CA LEU A 52 -4.66 5.38 0.14
C LEU A 52 -4.59 3.95 0.66
N SER A 53 -5.04 3.70 1.88
CA SER A 53 -4.82 2.44 2.59
C SER A 53 -6.07 1.56 2.63
N GLY A 54 -7.28 2.15 2.68
CA GLY A 54 -8.53 1.40 2.65
C GLY A 54 -8.79 0.78 1.28
N ALA A 55 -8.69 1.56 0.21
CA ALA A 55 -8.79 1.09 -1.18
C ALA A 55 -7.49 0.41 -1.67
N GLY A 56 -6.36 0.68 -1.01
CA GLY A 56 -5.02 0.23 -1.37
C GLY A 56 -4.87 -1.25 -1.69
N PRO A 57 -5.49 -2.19 -0.95
CA PRO A 57 -5.42 -3.62 -1.29
C PRO A 57 -5.86 -3.92 -2.72
N GLY A 58 -6.89 -3.22 -3.23
CA GLY A 58 -7.34 -3.36 -4.62
C GLY A 58 -6.23 -3.03 -5.61
N TYR A 59 -5.50 -1.93 -5.40
CA TYR A 59 -4.38 -1.53 -6.27
C TYR A 59 -3.24 -2.54 -6.20
N VAL A 60 -2.91 -3.01 -5.00
CA VAL A 60 -1.84 -3.99 -4.78
C VAL A 60 -2.18 -5.33 -5.43
N PHE A 61 -3.45 -5.78 -5.37
CA PHE A 61 -3.85 -7.01 -6.06
C PHE A 61 -3.72 -6.90 -7.58
N VAL A 62 -4.04 -5.75 -8.18
CA VAL A 62 -3.80 -5.50 -9.60
C VAL A 62 -2.30 -5.58 -9.94
N ILE A 63 -1.44 -5.02 -9.08
CA ILE A 63 0.01 -5.07 -9.27
C ILE A 63 0.54 -6.51 -9.15
N ILE A 64 0.08 -7.27 -8.14
CA ILE A 64 0.47 -8.68 -7.96
C ILE A 64 0.07 -9.49 -9.19
N ASP A 65 -1.15 -9.33 -9.66
CA ASP A 65 -1.67 -10.08 -10.81
C ASP A 65 -0.90 -9.76 -12.09
N ALA A 66 -0.63 -8.47 -12.35
CA ALA A 66 0.17 -8.04 -13.49
C ALA A 66 1.62 -8.59 -13.46
N LEU A 67 2.25 -8.61 -12.27
CA LEU A 67 3.58 -9.21 -12.11
C LEU A 67 3.54 -10.74 -12.29
N ALA A 68 2.48 -11.39 -11.81
CA ALA A 68 2.28 -12.83 -12.02
C ALA A 68 2.07 -13.16 -13.51
N ASP A 69 1.30 -12.34 -14.23
CA ASP A 69 1.15 -12.47 -15.68
C ASP A 69 2.47 -12.30 -16.42
N ALA A 70 3.28 -11.34 -16.00
CA ALA A 70 4.64 -11.17 -16.55
C ALA A 70 5.52 -12.40 -16.27
N GLY A 71 5.42 -12.99 -15.07
CA GLY A 71 6.11 -14.23 -14.71
C GLY A 71 5.69 -15.40 -15.60
N VAL A 72 4.39 -15.56 -15.85
CA VAL A 72 3.87 -16.58 -16.75
C VAL A 72 4.35 -16.35 -18.19
N ARG A 73 4.34 -15.10 -18.66
CA ARG A 73 4.87 -14.73 -19.96
C ARG A 73 6.38 -15.06 -20.09
N ALA A 74 7.11 -14.97 -18.98
CA ALA A 74 8.53 -15.35 -18.93
C ALA A 74 8.77 -16.86 -18.81
N GLY A 75 7.71 -17.68 -18.66
CA GLY A 75 7.78 -19.15 -18.61
C GLY A 75 7.59 -19.77 -17.23
N LEU A 76 7.23 -19.00 -16.19
CA LEU A 76 6.95 -19.56 -14.89
C LEU A 76 5.55 -20.20 -14.83
N PRO A 77 5.38 -21.31 -14.08
CA PRO A 77 4.05 -21.79 -13.74
C PRO A 77 3.22 -20.75 -12.99
N ARG A 78 1.93 -20.61 -13.28
CA ARG A 78 1.04 -19.59 -12.66
C ARG A 78 1.13 -19.55 -11.15
N LYS A 79 1.06 -20.69 -10.47
CA LYS A 79 1.11 -20.75 -9.02
C LYS A 79 2.40 -20.13 -8.46
N LEU A 80 3.54 -20.48 -9.04
CA LEU A 80 4.84 -19.94 -8.64
C LEU A 80 4.96 -18.45 -8.96
N ALA A 81 4.42 -18.00 -10.11
CA ALA A 81 4.45 -16.60 -10.50
C ALA A 81 3.65 -15.72 -9.52
N VAL A 82 2.46 -16.16 -9.09
CA VAL A 82 1.65 -15.46 -8.08
C VAL A 82 2.36 -15.40 -6.73
N GLU A 83 2.91 -16.53 -6.27
CA GLU A 83 3.64 -16.59 -5.00
C GLU A 83 4.88 -15.66 -5.02
N ALA A 84 5.67 -15.71 -6.09
CA ALA A 84 6.86 -14.87 -6.24
C ALA A 84 6.50 -13.37 -6.30
N ALA A 85 5.45 -12.99 -7.04
CA ALA A 85 4.99 -11.61 -7.13
C ALA A 85 4.53 -11.08 -5.76
N ALA A 86 3.70 -11.84 -5.05
CA ALA A 86 3.21 -11.49 -3.73
C ALA A 86 4.35 -11.37 -2.71
N GLN A 87 5.27 -12.34 -2.67
CA GLN A 87 6.42 -12.32 -1.77
C GLN A 87 7.38 -11.16 -2.06
N THR A 88 7.56 -10.81 -3.33
CA THR A 88 8.39 -9.66 -3.72
C THR A 88 7.82 -8.35 -3.19
N LEU A 89 6.52 -8.11 -3.36
CA LEU A 89 5.86 -6.91 -2.84
C LEU A 89 5.88 -6.87 -1.30
N TYR A 90 5.61 -7.99 -0.65
CA TYR A 90 5.68 -8.10 0.80
C TYR A 90 7.08 -7.78 1.32
N GLY A 91 8.13 -8.37 0.73
CA GLY A 91 9.51 -8.13 1.13
C GLY A 91 9.94 -6.68 0.95
N ALA A 92 9.59 -6.06 -0.18
CA ALA A 92 9.88 -4.65 -0.44
C ALA A 92 9.16 -3.72 0.56
N ALA A 93 7.87 -3.95 0.82
CA ALA A 93 7.12 -3.20 1.81
C ALA A 93 7.70 -3.36 3.22
N LYS A 94 8.05 -4.59 3.60
CA LYS A 94 8.69 -4.89 4.88
C LYS A 94 10.01 -4.14 5.05
N MET A 95 10.85 -4.11 4.01
CA MET A 95 12.10 -3.33 4.04
C MET A 95 11.87 -1.84 4.34
N VAL A 96 10.89 -1.22 3.71
CA VAL A 96 10.55 0.19 4.00
C VAL A 96 10.12 0.37 5.45
N LEU A 97 9.23 -0.49 5.95
CA LEU A 97 8.66 -0.38 7.29
C LEU A 97 9.68 -0.64 8.42
N GLU A 98 10.60 -1.58 8.23
CA GLU A 98 11.57 -1.97 9.25
C GLU A 98 12.81 -1.08 9.26
N THR A 99 13.25 -0.63 8.08
CA THR A 99 14.46 0.20 7.99
C THR A 99 14.18 1.68 8.14
N GLY A 100 12.95 2.13 7.89
CA GLY A 100 12.58 3.55 7.82
C GLY A 100 13.24 4.31 6.67
N LYS A 101 13.95 3.63 5.78
CA LYS A 101 14.62 4.23 4.63
C LYS A 101 13.63 4.70 3.59
N HIS A 102 13.99 5.79 2.89
CA HIS A 102 13.18 6.29 1.81
C HIS A 102 13.12 5.26 0.66
N PRO A 103 11.94 5.00 0.05
CA PRO A 103 11.81 4.02 -1.03
C PRO A 103 12.76 4.24 -2.21
N ALA A 104 13.12 5.49 -2.53
CA ALA A 104 14.09 5.78 -3.59
C ALA A 104 15.51 5.31 -3.23
N GLU A 105 15.92 5.43 -1.97
CA GLU A 105 17.21 4.92 -1.49
C GLU A 105 17.27 3.38 -1.60
N LEU A 106 16.20 2.70 -1.17
CA LEU A 106 16.11 1.25 -1.29
C LEU A 106 16.11 0.79 -2.74
N ARG A 107 15.40 1.51 -3.63
CA ARG A 107 15.42 1.27 -5.08
C ARG A 107 16.84 1.41 -5.64
N ASP A 108 17.54 2.47 -5.29
CA ASP A 108 18.91 2.71 -5.77
C ASP A 108 19.87 1.59 -5.30
N GLY A 109 19.67 1.08 -4.08
CA GLY A 109 20.44 -0.04 -3.54
C GLY A 109 20.30 -1.37 -4.30
N VAL A 110 19.23 -1.55 -5.06
CA VAL A 110 18.97 -2.74 -5.89
C VAL A 110 19.15 -2.48 -7.38
N THR A 111 19.71 -1.30 -7.74
CA THR A 111 19.83 -0.84 -9.12
C THR A 111 21.30 -0.73 -9.50
N SER A 112 21.87 -1.78 -10.08
CA SER A 112 23.24 -1.76 -10.59
C SER A 112 23.33 -1.06 -11.96
N PRO A 113 24.48 -0.43 -12.30
CA PRO A 113 24.70 0.18 -13.61
C PRO A 113 24.49 -0.82 -14.76
N GLY A 114 23.58 -0.51 -15.69
CA GLY A 114 23.25 -1.38 -16.83
C GLY A 114 22.51 -2.69 -16.46
N GLY A 115 22.07 -2.83 -15.19
CA GLY A 115 21.45 -4.06 -14.70
C GLY A 115 19.99 -4.25 -15.14
N THR A 116 19.45 -5.43 -14.86
CA THR A 116 18.07 -5.82 -15.21
C THR A 116 17.03 -4.96 -14.47
N THR A 117 17.33 -4.59 -13.22
CA THR A 117 16.41 -3.79 -12.41
C THR A 117 16.18 -2.41 -13.01
N ILE A 118 17.25 -1.70 -13.42
CA ILE A 118 17.09 -0.37 -14.02
C ILE A 118 16.37 -0.43 -15.37
N ALA A 119 16.61 -1.48 -16.17
CA ALA A 119 15.89 -1.68 -17.43
C ALA A 119 14.38 -1.88 -17.19
N GLY A 120 14.01 -2.68 -16.18
CA GLY A 120 12.61 -2.87 -15.77
C GLY A 120 11.98 -1.58 -15.25
N ILE A 121 12.67 -0.84 -14.39
CA ILE A 121 12.20 0.46 -13.88
C ILE A 121 11.95 1.44 -15.05
N HIS A 122 12.89 1.53 -15.99
CA HIS A 122 12.73 2.40 -17.16
C HIS A 122 11.46 2.06 -17.95
N ALA A 123 11.21 0.77 -18.17
CA ALA A 123 10.00 0.32 -18.87
C ALA A 123 8.71 0.68 -18.13
N MET A 124 8.70 0.60 -16.80
CA MET A 124 7.56 1.02 -15.97
C MET A 124 7.33 2.54 -16.01
N GLU A 125 8.40 3.33 -15.88
CA GLU A 125 8.34 4.80 -15.93
C GLU A 125 7.85 5.27 -17.31
N ALA A 126 8.32 4.67 -18.40
CA ALA A 126 7.88 4.97 -19.75
C ALA A 126 6.38 4.68 -20.00
N ARG A 127 5.75 3.87 -19.15
CA ARG A 127 4.31 3.56 -19.16
C ARG A 127 3.51 4.35 -18.13
N GLY A 128 4.13 5.29 -17.42
CA GLY A 128 3.45 6.19 -16.49
C GLY A 128 2.96 5.53 -15.21
N ILE A 129 3.65 4.51 -14.70
CA ILE A 129 3.24 3.77 -13.49
C ILE A 129 2.96 4.70 -12.30
N ARG A 130 3.77 5.76 -12.12
CA ARG A 130 3.58 6.69 -11.01
C ARG A 130 2.28 7.49 -11.15
N ALA A 131 2.02 8.01 -12.35
CA ALA A 131 0.79 8.74 -12.64
C ALA A 131 -0.43 7.85 -12.40
N ALA A 132 -0.41 6.61 -12.92
CA ALA A 132 -1.52 5.67 -12.74
C ALA A 132 -1.83 5.38 -11.27
N LEU A 133 -0.80 5.21 -10.42
CA LEU A 133 -0.99 4.97 -8.99
C LEU A 133 -1.49 6.23 -8.25
N MET A 134 -0.97 7.41 -8.59
CA MET A 134 -1.47 8.67 -8.03
C MET A 134 -2.92 8.92 -8.42
N ASP A 135 -3.27 8.74 -9.68
CA ASP A 135 -4.63 8.93 -10.20
C ASP A 135 -5.61 7.95 -9.56
N ALA A 136 -5.21 6.70 -9.29
CA ALA A 136 -6.05 5.73 -8.61
C ALA A 136 -6.44 6.19 -7.20
N VAL A 137 -5.49 6.71 -6.42
CA VAL A 137 -5.76 7.25 -5.07
C VAL A 137 -6.65 8.47 -5.15
N MET A 138 -6.39 9.40 -6.07
CA MET A 138 -7.19 10.62 -6.22
C MET A 138 -8.62 10.30 -6.69
N ALA A 139 -8.80 9.33 -7.57
CA ALA A 139 -10.13 8.87 -8.00
C ALA A 139 -10.92 8.24 -6.84
N ALA A 140 -10.26 7.45 -5.99
CA ALA A 140 -10.90 6.87 -4.81
C ALA A 140 -11.31 7.96 -3.80
N LEU A 141 -10.45 8.96 -3.57
CA LEU A 141 -10.76 10.09 -2.69
C LEU A 141 -11.97 10.90 -3.20
N ALA A 142 -11.97 11.24 -4.49
CA ALA A 142 -13.10 11.94 -5.11
C ALA A 142 -14.41 11.15 -5.00
N LYS A 143 -14.33 9.82 -5.12
CA LYS A 143 -15.51 8.96 -4.96
C LYS A 143 -16.00 8.89 -3.52
N SER A 144 -15.10 8.88 -2.54
CA SER A 144 -15.45 8.98 -1.11
C SER A 144 -16.21 10.27 -0.82
N ASP A 145 -15.72 11.40 -1.31
CA ASP A 145 -16.36 12.71 -1.17
C ASP A 145 -17.78 12.75 -1.75
N GLU A 146 -18.00 12.13 -2.91
CA GLU A 146 -19.35 12.01 -3.51
C GLU A 146 -20.29 11.19 -2.65
N MET A 147 -19.79 10.14 -2.00
CA MET A 147 -20.61 9.27 -1.15
C MET A 147 -20.93 9.91 0.19
N GLY A 148 -20.02 10.69 0.76
CA GLY A 148 -20.24 11.40 2.02
C GLY A 148 -21.21 12.57 1.93
N ARG A 149 -21.51 13.07 0.71
CA ARG A 149 -22.48 14.16 0.45
C ARG A 149 -23.93 13.69 0.30
N LYS A 150 -24.18 12.39 0.32
CA LYS A 150 -25.53 11.79 0.25
C LYS A 150 -26.04 11.48 1.64
#